data_bb50521f75c90bdc73b18f47383b390f
#
_entry.id   bb50521f75c90bdc73b18f47383b390f
#
_cell.length_a   1.000
_cell.length_b   1.000
_cell.length_c   1.000
_cell.angle_alpha   90.00
_cell.angle_beta   90.00
_cell.angle_gamma   90.00
#
_symmetry.space_group_name_H-M   'P 1'
#
loop_
_entity.id
_entity.type
_entity.pdbx_description
1 polymer ?
#
loop_
_entity_poly.entity_id
_entity_poly.type
_entity_poly.pdbx_seq_one_letter_code
_entity_poly.pdbx_strand_id
1 'polypeptide(L)'
;VLRGGGPPAQQRFFSERVLAGARLGNALAEIGHKDFKRRTRLTPDGDGFRVDGRKFYCTGALFAHWIPTMVVSLEEGREVTRMAFVPRGADGVSITDDWDGFGERVTGGGSVAFDNVRVEREWVVPFQASMERPTTIGPFAQLLHAAIDLGIGQGALAATLPFVRDRSRRWIDAGVERASHDPLTIAQVGEVAVRLRAAEALVRRAARIVADAQRDSNERSVAEASVAVAEARVLTTSASLAAGTRLFELAGTGATLDGLGLDRFWRNARTHTLHDPVRWKYHAVGNFYLNDKLPPRHGAL
;
A
#
# COMPACT_ATOMS: atom_id res chain seq x y z
N VAL A 1 -5.35 -8.87 -10.85
CA VAL A 1 -6.75 -9.06 -11.19
C VAL A 1 -6.91 -9.22 -12.69
N LEU A 2 -6.57 -8.22 -13.51
CA LEU A 2 -6.73 -8.28 -14.98
C LEU A 2 -6.06 -9.51 -15.60
N ARG A 3 -4.76 -9.72 -15.33
CA ARG A 3 -3.97 -10.82 -15.90
C ARG A 3 -4.52 -12.22 -15.61
N GLY A 4 -5.25 -12.38 -14.53
CA GLY A 4 -5.73 -13.67 -14.12
C GLY A 4 -7.25 -13.84 -14.09
N GLY A 5 -8.02 -12.77 -14.27
CA GLY A 5 -9.48 -12.81 -14.12
C GLY A 5 -10.27 -12.34 -15.34
N GLY A 6 -9.67 -11.53 -16.21
CA GLY A 6 -10.34 -11.01 -17.40
C GLY A 6 -10.10 -11.83 -18.66
N PRO A 7 -10.99 -11.80 -19.64
CA PRO A 7 -10.77 -12.41 -20.95
C PRO A 7 -9.59 -11.74 -21.69
N PRO A 8 -8.95 -12.42 -22.67
CA PRO A 8 -7.75 -11.88 -23.35
C PRO A 8 -7.94 -10.51 -23.99
N ALA A 9 -9.12 -10.21 -24.53
CA ALA A 9 -9.42 -8.91 -25.12
C ALA A 9 -9.36 -7.78 -24.07
N GLN A 10 -9.93 -8.00 -22.89
CA GLN A 10 -9.91 -7.06 -21.78
C GLN A 10 -8.47 -6.85 -21.23
N GLN A 11 -7.70 -7.92 -21.13
CA GLN A 11 -6.30 -7.83 -20.72
C GLN A 11 -5.48 -6.97 -21.70
N ARG A 12 -5.64 -7.18 -23.01
CA ARG A 12 -5.01 -6.36 -24.05
C ARG A 12 -5.43 -4.90 -23.94
N PHE A 13 -6.74 -4.63 -23.89
CA PHE A 13 -7.30 -3.30 -23.80
C PHE A 13 -6.67 -2.44 -22.70
N PHE A 14 -6.58 -2.97 -21.47
CA PHE A 14 -5.98 -2.24 -20.36
C PHE A 14 -4.45 -2.22 -20.39
N SER A 15 -3.81 -3.30 -20.86
CA SER A 15 -2.34 -3.34 -20.95
C SER A 15 -1.80 -2.33 -21.95
N GLU A 16 -2.43 -2.21 -23.12
CA GLU A 16 -2.05 -1.23 -24.14
C GLU A 16 -2.18 0.20 -23.61
N ARG A 17 -3.25 0.49 -22.87
CA ARG A 17 -3.46 1.82 -22.26
C ARG A 17 -2.42 2.15 -21.19
N VAL A 18 -2.11 1.17 -20.33
CA VAL A 18 -1.07 1.36 -19.29
C VAL A 18 0.30 1.57 -19.94
N LEU A 19 0.64 0.80 -20.97
CA LEU A 19 1.88 0.97 -21.75
C LEU A 19 1.93 2.32 -22.48
N ALA A 20 0.77 2.85 -22.89
CA ALA A 20 0.64 4.19 -23.46
C ALA A 20 0.62 5.32 -22.40
N GLY A 21 0.83 5.02 -21.12
CA GLY A 21 0.92 5.99 -20.03
C GLY A 21 -0.37 6.24 -19.26
N ALA A 22 -1.43 5.47 -19.49
CA ALA A 22 -2.64 5.58 -18.67
C ALA A 22 -2.36 5.19 -17.22
N ARG A 23 -2.80 6.05 -16.29
CA ARG A 23 -2.68 5.82 -14.85
C ARG A 23 -3.97 5.25 -14.29
N LEU A 24 -3.82 4.28 -13.38
CA LEU A 24 -4.91 3.71 -12.62
C LEU A 24 -4.86 4.30 -11.20
N GLY A 25 -5.99 4.81 -10.71
CA GLY A 25 -6.20 5.10 -9.30
C GLY A 25 -6.74 3.88 -8.55
N ASN A 26 -7.37 4.11 -7.41
CA ASN A 26 -8.18 3.07 -6.77
C ASN A 26 -9.45 3.65 -6.13
N ALA A 27 -10.48 2.81 -5.95
CA ALA A 27 -11.70 3.15 -5.25
C ALA A 27 -12.25 1.87 -4.57
N LEU A 28 -11.58 1.43 -3.50
CA LEU A 28 -11.82 0.13 -2.88
C LEU A 28 -12.57 0.24 -1.55
N ALA A 29 -12.16 1.18 -0.68
CA ALA A 29 -12.63 1.29 0.69
C ALA A 29 -13.95 2.05 0.80
N GLU A 30 -14.74 1.65 1.80
CA GLU A 30 -15.94 2.36 2.24
C GLU A 30 -15.83 2.62 3.75
N ILE A 31 -16.41 3.72 4.21
CA ILE A 31 -16.43 4.13 5.63
C ILE A 31 -17.86 4.33 6.11
N GLY A 32 -18.02 4.50 7.43
CA GLY A 32 -19.30 4.78 8.04
C GLY A 32 -20.10 3.56 8.47
N HIS A 33 -19.55 2.35 8.33
CA HIS A 33 -20.17 1.11 8.81
C HIS A 33 -19.11 0.11 9.33
N LYS A 34 -19.54 -0.85 10.16
CA LYS A 34 -18.64 -1.82 10.84
C LYS A 34 -18.82 -3.27 10.35
N ASP A 35 -19.73 -3.50 9.42
CA ASP A 35 -20.16 -4.85 9.03
C ASP A 35 -19.38 -5.48 7.86
N PHE A 36 -18.32 -4.83 7.39
CA PHE A 36 -17.52 -5.24 6.23
C PHE A 36 -18.30 -5.45 4.92
N LYS A 37 -19.61 -5.16 4.88
CA LYS A 37 -20.44 -5.25 3.67
C LYS A 37 -20.14 -4.07 2.74
N ARG A 38 -20.07 -4.35 1.46
CA ARG A 38 -19.92 -3.33 0.43
C ARG A 38 -21.28 -2.77 0.03
N ARG A 39 -21.36 -1.47 -0.16
CA ARG A 39 -22.57 -0.74 -0.51
C ARG A 39 -22.55 -0.10 -1.89
N THR A 40 -21.37 0.02 -2.51
CA THR A 40 -21.25 0.47 -3.90
C THR A 40 -21.75 -0.63 -4.81
N ARG A 41 -22.84 -0.34 -5.53
CA ARG A 41 -23.61 -1.31 -6.32
C ARG A 41 -23.22 -1.28 -7.78
N LEU A 42 -23.31 -2.44 -8.42
CA LEU A 42 -23.20 -2.64 -9.85
C LEU A 42 -24.51 -3.26 -10.32
N THR A 43 -25.32 -2.50 -11.06
CA THR A 43 -26.64 -2.92 -11.54
C THR A 43 -26.61 -3.12 -13.05
N PRO A 44 -27.14 -4.21 -13.61
CA PRO A 44 -27.27 -4.39 -15.05
C PRO A 44 -28.09 -3.28 -15.71
N ASP A 45 -27.61 -2.79 -16.87
CA ASP A 45 -28.28 -1.77 -17.69
C ASP A 45 -28.03 -2.04 -19.17
N GLY A 46 -28.97 -2.73 -19.81
CA GLY A 46 -28.85 -3.17 -21.21
C GLY A 46 -27.64 -4.10 -21.42
N ASP A 47 -26.74 -3.69 -22.30
CA ASP A 47 -25.50 -4.41 -22.62
C ASP A 47 -24.34 -4.14 -21.65
N GLY A 48 -24.53 -3.23 -20.69
CA GLY A 48 -23.52 -2.82 -19.69
C GLY A 48 -24.05 -2.86 -18.27
N PHE A 49 -23.55 -1.90 -17.47
CA PHE A 49 -23.88 -1.76 -16.04
C PHE A 49 -23.97 -0.29 -15.63
N ARG A 50 -24.60 -0.06 -14.47
CA ARG A 50 -24.55 1.20 -13.72
C ARG A 50 -23.84 1.00 -12.40
N VAL A 51 -23.02 1.98 -12.01
CA VAL A 51 -22.33 2.02 -10.72
C VAL A 51 -22.92 3.14 -9.89
N ASP A 52 -23.34 2.81 -8.65
CA ASP A 52 -23.84 3.75 -7.65
C ASP A 52 -23.16 3.53 -6.31
N GLY A 53 -22.71 4.61 -5.66
CA GLY A 53 -22.13 4.54 -4.33
C GLY A 53 -21.02 5.54 -4.09
N ARG A 54 -20.30 5.36 -2.97
CA ARG A 54 -19.20 6.25 -2.57
C ARG A 54 -18.03 5.47 -2.01
N LYS A 55 -16.83 5.87 -2.40
CA LYS A 55 -15.56 5.31 -1.94
C LYS A 55 -14.70 6.37 -1.27
N PHE A 56 -13.84 5.90 -0.36
CA PHE A 56 -12.95 6.72 0.43
C PHE A 56 -11.52 6.19 0.33
N TYR A 57 -10.55 7.02 0.69
CA TYR A 57 -9.13 6.66 0.58
C TYR A 57 -8.75 6.25 -0.84
N CYS A 58 -9.29 6.98 -1.83
CA CYS A 58 -9.12 6.66 -3.25
C CYS A 58 -7.78 7.16 -3.78
N THR A 59 -6.68 6.57 -3.30
CA THR A 59 -5.32 6.96 -3.66
C THR A 59 -5.13 7.05 -5.16
N GLY A 60 -4.59 8.16 -5.64
CA GLY A 60 -4.30 8.42 -7.04
C GLY A 60 -5.53 8.77 -7.91
N ALA A 61 -6.75 8.76 -7.37
CA ALA A 61 -7.96 9.01 -8.17
C ALA A 61 -7.96 10.39 -8.84
N LEU A 62 -7.42 11.42 -8.18
CA LEU A 62 -7.29 12.77 -8.74
C LEU A 62 -6.44 12.83 -10.01
N PHE A 63 -5.50 11.91 -10.19
CA PHE A 63 -4.55 11.89 -11.31
C PHE A 63 -4.75 10.70 -12.26
N ALA A 64 -5.77 9.88 -12.00
CA ALA A 64 -6.05 8.68 -12.76
C ALA A 64 -6.70 8.97 -14.11
N HIS A 65 -6.55 8.07 -15.06
CA HIS A 65 -7.38 7.98 -16.25
C HIS A 65 -8.53 7.00 -16.04
N TRP A 66 -8.26 5.96 -15.26
CA TRP A 66 -9.22 4.92 -14.88
C TRP A 66 -9.20 4.69 -13.38
N ILE A 67 -10.36 4.46 -12.80
CA ILE A 67 -10.54 4.21 -11.37
C ILE A 67 -11.05 2.79 -11.16
N PRO A 68 -10.18 1.80 -10.91
CA PRO A 68 -10.59 0.47 -10.47
C PRO A 68 -11.41 0.57 -9.20
N THR A 69 -12.69 0.26 -9.31
CA THR A 69 -13.69 0.41 -8.26
C THR A 69 -14.21 -0.94 -7.83
N MET A 70 -14.15 -1.23 -6.54
CA MET A 70 -14.71 -2.45 -5.99
C MET A 70 -16.21 -2.29 -5.75
N VAL A 71 -17.00 -3.11 -6.42
CA VAL A 71 -18.46 -3.03 -6.47
C VAL A 71 -19.10 -4.38 -6.13
N VAL A 72 -20.38 -4.39 -5.81
CA VAL A 72 -21.16 -5.60 -5.56
C VAL A 72 -22.32 -5.67 -6.55
N SER A 73 -22.42 -6.78 -7.28
CA SER A 73 -23.57 -7.17 -8.07
C SER A 73 -24.42 -8.22 -7.34
N LEU A 74 -25.71 -8.26 -7.65
CA LEU A 74 -26.59 -9.34 -7.19
C LEU A 74 -26.72 -10.36 -8.34
N GLU A 75 -26.26 -11.58 -8.12
CA GLU A 75 -26.27 -12.67 -9.08
C GLU A 75 -26.94 -13.90 -8.44
N GLU A 76 -28.02 -14.36 -9.02
CA GLU A 76 -28.79 -15.51 -8.50
C GLU A 76 -29.15 -15.37 -6.99
N GLY A 77 -29.48 -14.17 -6.56
CA GLY A 77 -29.80 -13.85 -5.16
C GLY A 77 -28.61 -13.75 -4.21
N ARG A 78 -27.37 -13.82 -4.72
CA ARG A 78 -26.14 -13.70 -3.92
C ARG A 78 -25.36 -12.44 -4.29
N GLU A 79 -24.75 -11.82 -3.29
CA GLU A 79 -23.83 -10.70 -3.53
C GLU A 79 -22.48 -11.22 -4.02
N VAL A 80 -22.05 -10.74 -5.20
CA VAL A 80 -20.77 -11.08 -5.81
C VAL A 80 -19.91 -9.82 -5.95
N THR A 81 -18.67 -9.89 -5.47
CA THR A 81 -17.72 -8.78 -5.59
C THR A 81 -17.09 -8.75 -6.98
N ARG A 82 -17.19 -7.59 -7.64
CA ARG A 82 -16.64 -7.31 -8.95
C ARG A 82 -15.64 -6.13 -8.85
N MET A 83 -14.78 -5.98 -9.85
CA MET A 83 -13.95 -4.79 -10.04
C MET A 83 -14.40 -4.10 -11.33
N ALA A 84 -14.98 -2.91 -11.21
CA ALA A 84 -15.33 -2.08 -12.35
C ALA A 84 -14.21 -1.05 -12.61
N PHE A 85 -13.70 -0.99 -13.82
CA PHE A 85 -12.75 0.05 -14.24
C PHE A 85 -13.55 1.23 -14.77
N VAL A 86 -13.70 2.26 -13.97
CA VAL A 86 -14.51 3.43 -14.30
C VAL A 86 -13.60 4.51 -14.91
N PRO A 87 -13.92 5.07 -16.11
CA PRO A 87 -13.21 6.22 -16.61
C PRO A 87 -13.37 7.41 -15.66
N ARG A 88 -12.28 8.10 -15.33
CA ARG A 88 -12.32 9.26 -14.42
C ARG A 88 -13.28 10.35 -14.86
N GLY A 89 -13.38 10.58 -16.17
CA GLY A 89 -14.23 11.61 -16.78
C GLY A 89 -15.63 11.13 -17.18
N ALA A 90 -16.08 9.97 -16.72
CA ALA A 90 -17.44 9.50 -17.02
C ALA A 90 -18.48 10.36 -16.31
N ASP A 91 -19.62 10.57 -16.97
CA ASP A 91 -20.76 11.29 -16.39
C ASP A 91 -21.21 10.59 -15.09
N GLY A 92 -21.45 11.40 -14.05
CA GLY A 92 -21.83 10.91 -12.71
C GLY A 92 -20.63 10.59 -11.80
N VAL A 93 -19.38 10.70 -12.27
CA VAL A 93 -18.19 10.55 -11.41
C VAL A 93 -17.83 11.90 -10.79
N SER A 94 -17.77 11.95 -9.46
CA SER A 94 -17.30 13.11 -8.70
C SER A 94 -16.14 12.71 -7.80
N ILE A 95 -15.02 13.44 -7.89
CA ILE A 95 -13.84 13.20 -7.06
C ILE A 95 -13.62 14.44 -6.20
N THR A 96 -13.54 14.24 -4.89
CA THR A 96 -13.29 15.31 -3.92
C THR A 96 -11.90 15.12 -3.31
N ASP A 97 -11.09 16.17 -3.31
CA ASP A 97 -9.80 16.21 -2.61
C ASP A 97 -10.05 16.51 -1.12
N ASP A 98 -10.51 15.52 -0.40
CA ASP A 98 -10.90 15.60 1.02
C ASP A 98 -10.01 14.74 1.94
N TRP A 99 -8.81 14.34 1.48
CA TRP A 99 -7.84 13.66 2.31
C TRP A 99 -7.16 14.66 3.27
N ASP A 100 -7.50 14.59 4.56
CA ASP A 100 -6.98 15.47 5.62
C ASP A 100 -6.06 14.75 6.62
N GLY A 101 -5.56 13.56 6.26
CA GLY A 101 -4.59 12.82 7.08
C GLY A 101 -3.31 13.61 7.29
N PHE A 102 -2.71 13.46 8.49
CA PHE A 102 -1.46 14.19 8.81
C PHE A 102 -0.25 13.74 7.98
N GLY A 103 -0.29 12.60 7.33
CA GLY A 103 0.72 12.10 6.38
C GLY A 103 0.09 11.66 5.06
N GLU A 104 0.95 11.24 4.11
CA GLU A 104 0.52 10.84 2.76
C GLU A 104 -0.25 11.94 2.01
N ARG A 105 0.07 13.20 2.25
CA ARG A 105 -0.70 14.38 1.81
C ARG A 105 -0.65 14.67 0.31
N VAL A 106 0.23 14.00 -0.41
CA VAL A 106 0.44 14.20 -1.87
C VAL A 106 0.07 12.99 -2.71
N THR A 107 -0.69 12.05 -2.14
CA THR A 107 -1.07 10.81 -2.83
C THR A 107 -2.15 10.99 -3.90
N GLY A 108 -2.72 12.20 -4.03
CA GLY A 108 -3.83 12.48 -4.95
C GLY A 108 -5.06 11.63 -4.65
N GLY A 109 -5.26 11.35 -3.38
CA GLY A 109 -6.39 10.60 -2.84
C GLY A 109 -7.52 11.51 -2.40
N GLY A 110 -8.59 10.90 -1.97
CA GLY A 110 -9.78 11.57 -1.49
C GLY A 110 -10.98 10.65 -1.58
N SER A 111 -12.18 11.19 -1.66
CA SER A 111 -13.39 10.41 -1.91
C SER A 111 -13.81 10.45 -3.38
N VAL A 112 -14.48 9.35 -3.81
CA VAL A 112 -15.08 9.26 -5.15
C VAL A 112 -16.54 8.87 -4.99
N ALA A 113 -17.45 9.67 -5.54
CA ALA A 113 -18.86 9.34 -5.65
C ALA A 113 -19.18 8.91 -7.09
N PHE A 114 -20.05 7.93 -7.18
CA PHE A 114 -20.61 7.40 -8.41
C PHE A 114 -22.13 7.58 -8.34
N ASP A 115 -22.66 8.35 -9.26
CA ASP A 115 -24.10 8.60 -9.38
C ASP A 115 -24.56 8.10 -10.75
N ASN A 116 -25.18 6.92 -10.76
CA ASN A 116 -25.71 6.28 -11.97
C ASN A 116 -24.68 6.18 -13.14
N VAL A 117 -23.40 5.88 -12.82
CA VAL A 117 -22.30 5.90 -13.78
C VAL A 117 -22.37 4.71 -14.72
N ARG A 118 -22.46 4.97 -16.05
CA ARG A 118 -22.43 3.91 -17.07
C ARG A 118 -21.04 3.27 -17.15
N VAL A 119 -21.00 1.93 -17.14
CA VAL A 119 -19.79 1.12 -17.29
C VAL A 119 -20.04 0.00 -18.31
N GLU A 120 -19.15 -0.13 -19.29
CA GLU A 120 -19.27 -1.18 -20.29
C GLU A 120 -18.97 -2.56 -19.67
N ARG A 121 -19.62 -3.59 -20.18
CA ARG A 121 -19.48 -4.97 -19.70
C ARG A 121 -18.02 -5.43 -19.70
N GLU A 122 -17.27 -5.06 -20.69
CA GLU A 122 -15.86 -5.40 -20.86
C GLU A 122 -14.92 -4.71 -19.85
N TRP A 123 -15.41 -3.68 -19.13
CA TRP A 123 -14.63 -3.00 -18.09
C TRP A 123 -14.86 -3.58 -16.68
N VAL A 124 -15.64 -4.64 -16.57
CA VAL A 124 -15.95 -5.30 -15.29
C VAL A 124 -15.24 -6.65 -15.20
N VAL A 125 -14.47 -6.86 -14.15
CA VAL A 125 -13.67 -8.07 -13.92
C VAL A 125 -14.22 -8.86 -12.72
N PRO A 126 -14.27 -10.22 -12.80
CA PRO A 126 -14.72 -11.05 -11.69
C PRO A 126 -13.66 -11.08 -10.57
N PHE A 127 -13.71 -10.13 -9.65
CA PHE A 127 -12.73 -10.00 -8.57
C PHE A 127 -12.80 -11.15 -7.57
N GLN A 128 -14.00 -11.52 -7.13
CA GLN A 128 -14.21 -12.60 -6.16
C GLN A 128 -13.63 -13.93 -6.66
N ALA A 129 -13.96 -14.33 -7.87
CA ALA A 129 -13.44 -15.56 -8.48
C ALA A 129 -11.90 -15.54 -8.62
N SER A 130 -11.30 -14.35 -8.75
CA SER A 130 -9.83 -14.21 -8.76
C SER A 130 -9.20 -14.46 -7.39
N MET A 131 -9.93 -14.28 -6.29
CA MET A 131 -9.46 -14.52 -4.92
C MET A 131 -9.76 -15.94 -4.42
N GLU A 132 -10.75 -16.62 -5.00
CA GLU A 132 -11.14 -17.99 -4.62
C GLU A 132 -10.12 -19.05 -5.05
N ARG A 133 -9.33 -18.77 -6.08
CA ARG A 133 -8.22 -19.63 -6.55
C ARG A 133 -6.88 -19.19 -5.95
N PRO A 134 -5.83 -20.05 -5.96
CA PRO A 134 -4.48 -19.63 -5.60
C PRO A 134 -4.05 -18.43 -6.44
N THR A 135 -3.71 -17.32 -5.79
CA THR A 135 -3.38 -16.05 -6.45
C THR A 135 -2.41 -15.22 -5.65
N THR A 136 -1.51 -14.54 -6.32
CA THR A 136 -0.53 -13.63 -5.71
C THR A 136 -1.03 -12.18 -5.62
N ILE A 137 -2.31 -11.91 -5.88
CA ILE A 137 -2.88 -10.54 -5.81
C ILE A 137 -2.63 -9.91 -4.44
N GLY A 138 -2.95 -10.63 -3.35
CA GLY A 138 -2.72 -10.17 -1.98
C GLY A 138 -1.23 -9.96 -1.67
N PRO A 139 -0.39 -11.00 -1.73
CA PRO A 139 1.04 -10.86 -1.44
C PRO A 139 1.74 -9.84 -2.34
N PHE A 140 1.38 -9.71 -3.61
CA PHE A 140 1.95 -8.68 -4.47
C PHE A 140 1.58 -7.26 -4.02
N ALA A 141 0.30 -7.00 -3.68
CA ALA A 141 -0.13 -5.71 -3.15
C ALA A 141 0.60 -5.37 -1.84
N GLN A 142 0.70 -6.33 -0.92
CA GLN A 142 1.37 -6.14 0.36
C GLN A 142 2.89 -5.95 0.21
N LEU A 143 3.52 -6.56 -0.80
CA LEU A 143 4.92 -6.32 -1.14
C LEU A 143 5.17 -4.86 -1.55
N LEU A 144 4.25 -4.25 -2.31
CA LEU A 144 4.34 -2.83 -2.66
C LEU A 144 4.27 -1.94 -1.41
N HIS A 145 3.39 -2.25 -0.47
CA HIS A 145 3.33 -1.54 0.82
C HIS A 145 4.63 -1.70 1.61
N ALA A 146 5.22 -2.90 1.64
CA ALA A 146 6.53 -3.10 2.28
C ALA A 146 7.63 -2.25 1.64
N ALA A 147 7.63 -2.15 0.31
CA ALA A 147 8.61 -1.34 -0.43
C ALA A 147 8.43 0.17 -0.16
N ILE A 148 7.19 0.65 -0.03
CA ILE A 148 6.91 2.05 0.32
C ILE A 148 7.43 2.37 1.73
N ASP A 149 7.10 1.54 2.74
CA ASP A 149 7.61 1.72 4.11
C ASP A 149 9.14 1.74 4.14
N LEU A 150 9.79 0.79 3.44
CA LEU A 150 11.24 0.73 3.32
C LEU A 150 11.81 2.04 2.71
N GLY A 151 11.20 2.51 1.62
CA GLY A 151 11.61 3.74 0.93
C GLY A 151 11.51 4.98 1.82
N ILE A 152 10.44 5.10 2.61
CA ILE A 152 10.26 6.18 3.58
C ILE A 152 11.39 6.13 4.64
N GLY A 153 11.67 4.94 5.19
CA GLY A 153 12.74 4.76 6.17
C GLY A 153 14.13 5.08 5.61
N GLN A 154 14.43 4.62 4.41
CA GLN A 154 15.67 4.93 3.71
C GLN A 154 15.81 6.43 3.43
N GLY A 155 14.72 7.11 3.04
CA GLY A 155 14.68 8.55 2.84
C GLY A 155 14.93 9.31 4.14
N ALA A 156 14.36 8.85 5.27
CA ALA A 156 14.61 9.44 6.58
C ALA A 156 16.11 9.34 6.95
N LEU A 157 16.72 8.18 6.81
CA LEU A 157 18.15 8.02 7.08
C LEU A 157 19.01 8.88 6.14
N ALA A 158 18.69 8.93 4.86
CA ALA A 158 19.41 9.74 3.87
C ALA A 158 19.36 11.24 4.21
N ALA A 159 18.24 11.73 4.77
CA ALA A 159 18.10 13.11 5.25
C ALA A 159 18.84 13.35 6.59
N THR A 160 18.88 12.35 7.47
CA THR A 160 19.55 12.42 8.77
C THR A 160 21.06 12.63 8.65
N LEU A 161 21.71 11.85 7.77
CA LEU A 161 23.18 11.82 7.68
C LEU A 161 23.83 13.18 7.39
N PRO A 162 23.43 13.94 6.35
CA PRO A 162 24.00 15.27 6.11
C PRO A 162 23.61 16.26 7.22
N PHE A 163 22.38 16.16 7.76
CA PHE A 163 21.98 17.04 8.84
C PHE A 163 22.88 16.89 10.08
N VAL A 164 23.17 15.67 10.49
CA VAL A 164 24.04 15.37 11.63
C VAL A 164 25.48 15.84 11.37
N ARG A 165 26.00 15.66 10.16
CA ARG A 165 27.36 16.08 9.80
C ARG A 165 27.55 17.60 9.82
N ASP A 166 26.56 18.32 9.28
CA ASP A 166 26.73 19.71 8.88
C ASP A 166 25.98 20.71 9.76
N ARG A 167 24.94 20.28 10.48
CA ARG A 167 24.02 21.16 11.22
C ARG A 167 23.85 20.82 12.69
N SER A 168 23.96 19.54 13.10
CA SER A 168 23.74 19.12 14.48
C SER A 168 24.87 19.62 15.37
N ARG A 169 24.50 20.11 16.55
CA ARG A 169 25.46 20.44 17.59
C ARG A 169 25.89 19.18 18.32
N ARG A 170 27.17 19.09 18.67
CA ARG A 170 27.65 18.07 19.59
C ARG A 170 27.01 18.26 20.96
N TRP A 171 26.84 17.17 21.68
CA TRP A 171 26.48 17.26 23.10
C TRP A 171 27.63 17.82 23.89
N ILE A 172 27.34 18.68 24.93
CA ILE A 172 28.36 19.41 25.67
C ILE A 172 29.37 18.48 26.37
N ASP A 173 28.88 17.33 26.86
CA ASP A 173 29.69 16.36 27.60
C ASP A 173 30.30 15.26 26.71
N ALA A 174 30.09 15.29 25.39
CA ALA A 174 30.55 14.25 24.48
C ALA A 174 32.07 14.23 24.24
N GLY A 175 32.78 15.32 24.63
CA GLY A 175 34.24 15.39 24.48
C GLY A 175 34.75 15.39 23.03
N VAL A 176 33.88 15.66 22.04
CA VAL A 176 34.19 15.66 20.62
C VAL A 176 33.93 17.00 19.97
N GLU A 177 34.52 17.28 18.82
CA GLU A 177 34.35 18.56 18.12
C GLU A 177 33.06 18.62 17.29
N ARG A 178 32.56 17.49 16.77
CA ARG A 178 31.40 17.39 15.89
C ARG A 178 30.42 16.32 16.38
N ALA A 179 29.13 16.54 16.16
CA ALA A 179 28.10 15.56 16.46
C ALA A 179 28.33 14.21 15.75
N SER A 180 28.87 14.26 14.54
CA SER A 180 29.20 13.04 13.76
C SER A 180 30.37 12.23 14.33
N HIS A 181 31.09 12.74 15.33
CA HIS A 181 32.17 12.02 16.03
C HIS A 181 31.73 11.50 17.40
N ASP A 182 30.51 11.82 17.84
CA ASP A 182 29.95 11.33 19.10
C ASP A 182 29.65 9.81 18.97
N PRO A 183 30.23 8.97 19.86
CA PRO A 183 30.06 7.51 19.80
C PRO A 183 28.61 7.06 19.94
N LEU A 184 27.77 7.78 20.70
CA LEU A 184 26.34 7.47 20.83
C LEU A 184 25.57 7.79 19.54
N THR A 185 25.87 8.92 18.91
CA THR A 185 25.32 9.29 17.60
C THR A 185 25.71 8.26 16.53
N ILE A 186 26.98 7.84 16.51
CA ILE A 186 27.45 6.81 15.57
C ILE A 186 26.74 5.49 15.79
N ALA A 187 26.59 5.05 17.04
CA ALA A 187 25.89 3.82 17.38
C ALA A 187 24.42 3.83 16.95
N GLN A 188 23.71 4.93 17.18
CA GLN A 188 22.29 5.07 16.78
C GLN A 188 22.12 5.11 15.27
N VAL A 189 23.00 5.78 14.52
CA VAL A 189 23.01 5.74 13.05
C VAL A 189 23.24 4.30 12.57
N GLY A 190 24.18 3.58 13.19
CA GLY A 190 24.46 2.18 12.90
C GLY A 190 23.25 1.28 13.14
N GLU A 191 22.53 1.47 14.25
CA GLU A 191 21.30 0.73 14.56
C GLU A 191 20.22 0.93 13.47
N VAL A 192 19.95 2.17 13.08
CA VAL A 192 18.96 2.48 12.02
C VAL A 192 19.39 1.85 10.69
N ALA A 193 20.67 1.98 10.33
CA ALA A 193 21.19 1.41 9.08
C ALA A 193 21.06 -0.11 9.03
N VAL A 194 21.39 -0.82 10.12
CA VAL A 194 21.23 -2.28 10.22
C VAL A 194 19.78 -2.72 10.10
N ARG A 195 18.85 -2.04 10.80
CA ARG A 195 17.41 -2.33 10.72
C ARG A 195 16.87 -2.17 9.30
N LEU A 196 17.25 -1.09 8.61
CA LEU A 196 16.81 -0.83 7.23
C LEU A 196 17.43 -1.86 6.26
N ARG A 197 18.69 -2.26 6.43
CA ARG A 197 19.31 -3.30 5.60
C ARG A 197 18.69 -4.67 5.80
N ALA A 198 18.35 -5.04 7.04
CA ALA A 198 17.61 -6.26 7.33
C ALA A 198 16.22 -6.24 6.69
N ALA A 199 15.50 -5.12 6.79
CA ALA A 199 14.20 -4.94 6.14
C ALA A 199 14.31 -5.04 4.61
N GLU A 200 15.32 -4.42 4.00
CA GLU A 200 15.59 -4.52 2.56
C GLU A 200 15.86 -5.96 2.12
N ALA A 201 16.63 -6.72 2.88
CA ALA A 201 16.92 -8.11 2.58
C ALA A 201 15.65 -8.98 2.56
N LEU A 202 14.72 -8.76 3.52
CA LEU A 202 13.43 -9.44 3.55
C LEU A 202 12.52 -9.01 2.39
N VAL A 203 12.47 -7.72 2.04
CA VAL A 203 11.70 -7.24 0.87
C VAL A 203 12.21 -7.89 -0.42
N ARG A 204 13.53 -7.95 -0.60
CA ARG A 204 14.14 -8.60 -1.79
C ARG A 204 13.88 -10.11 -1.82
N ARG A 205 13.94 -10.78 -0.66
CA ARG A 205 13.58 -12.20 -0.54
C ARG A 205 12.09 -12.41 -0.89
N ALA A 206 11.20 -11.63 -0.30
CA ALA A 206 9.77 -11.71 -0.55
C ALA A 206 9.43 -11.46 -2.03
N ALA A 207 10.09 -10.49 -2.68
CA ALA A 207 9.89 -10.20 -4.09
C ALA A 207 10.22 -11.40 -5.00
N ARG A 208 11.30 -12.14 -4.71
CA ARG A 208 11.66 -13.38 -5.44
C ARG A 208 10.61 -14.46 -5.24
N ILE A 209 10.18 -14.70 -3.99
CA ILE A 209 9.17 -15.73 -3.68
C ILE A 209 7.82 -15.39 -4.34
N VAL A 210 7.40 -14.11 -4.32
CA VAL A 210 6.20 -13.67 -5.05
C VAL A 210 6.33 -13.91 -6.55
N ALA A 211 7.49 -13.60 -7.14
CA ALA A 211 7.72 -13.83 -8.57
C ALA A 211 7.70 -15.32 -8.92
N ASP A 212 8.23 -16.19 -8.05
CA ASP A 212 8.18 -17.64 -8.23
C ASP A 212 6.74 -18.15 -8.14
N ALA A 213 5.98 -17.72 -7.12
CA ALA A 213 4.57 -18.06 -6.97
C ALA A 213 3.68 -17.52 -8.11
N GLN A 214 4.10 -16.45 -8.80
CA GLN A 214 3.40 -15.96 -10.01
C GLN A 214 3.62 -16.87 -11.22
N ARG A 215 4.75 -17.58 -11.29
CA ARG A 215 5.04 -18.54 -12.36
C ARG A 215 4.32 -19.87 -12.14
N ASP A 216 4.24 -20.32 -10.90
CA ASP A 216 3.55 -21.55 -10.49
C ASP A 216 2.68 -21.28 -9.27
N SER A 217 1.43 -20.84 -9.53
CA SER A 217 0.46 -20.49 -8.47
C SER A 217 -0.29 -21.72 -7.98
N ASN A 218 0.08 -22.20 -6.80
CA ASN A 218 -0.63 -23.22 -6.05
C ASN A 218 -0.85 -22.78 -4.60
N GLU A 219 -1.61 -23.54 -3.82
CA GLU A 219 -1.92 -23.14 -2.43
C GLU A 219 -0.69 -22.93 -1.57
N ARG A 220 0.32 -23.78 -1.70
CA ARG A 220 1.55 -23.72 -0.92
C ARG A 220 2.43 -22.56 -1.35
N SER A 221 2.68 -22.38 -2.65
CA SER A 221 3.52 -21.30 -3.17
C SER A 221 2.95 -19.91 -2.86
N VAL A 222 1.63 -19.74 -2.94
CA VAL A 222 0.95 -18.49 -2.57
C VAL A 222 0.99 -18.24 -1.07
N ALA A 223 0.83 -19.27 -0.25
CA ALA A 223 0.94 -19.15 1.21
C ALA A 223 2.36 -18.75 1.63
N GLU A 224 3.39 -19.37 1.08
CA GLU A 224 4.80 -19.02 1.32
C GLU A 224 5.11 -17.59 0.88
N ALA A 225 4.56 -17.14 -0.25
CA ALA A 225 4.67 -15.76 -0.69
C ALA A 225 4.01 -14.79 0.30
N SER A 226 2.81 -15.13 0.81
CA SER A 226 2.10 -14.30 1.81
C SER A 226 2.90 -14.20 3.11
N VAL A 227 3.47 -15.31 3.59
CA VAL A 227 4.30 -15.33 4.81
C VAL A 227 5.57 -14.50 4.62
N ALA A 228 6.29 -14.69 3.52
CA ALA A 228 7.51 -13.94 3.24
C ALA A 228 7.25 -12.42 3.15
N VAL A 229 6.11 -12.02 2.57
CA VAL A 229 5.70 -10.62 2.52
C VAL A 229 5.27 -10.11 3.89
N ALA A 230 4.57 -10.92 4.70
CA ALA A 230 4.21 -10.55 6.07
C ALA A 230 5.47 -10.30 6.94
N GLU A 231 6.50 -11.15 6.84
CA GLU A 231 7.82 -10.95 7.48
C GLU A 231 8.44 -9.62 7.06
N ALA A 232 8.45 -9.32 5.76
CA ALA A 232 8.96 -8.05 5.23
C ALA A 232 8.15 -6.86 5.77
N ARG A 233 6.81 -6.92 5.75
CA ARG A 233 5.92 -5.87 6.27
C ARG A 233 6.15 -5.54 7.73
N VAL A 234 6.31 -6.57 8.57
CA VAL A 234 6.61 -6.40 9.99
C VAL A 234 7.89 -5.59 10.18
N LEU A 235 8.95 -5.98 9.48
CA LEU A 235 10.24 -5.35 9.67
C LEU A 235 10.32 -3.96 9.03
N THR A 236 9.73 -3.75 7.84
CA THR A 236 9.68 -2.43 7.20
C THR A 236 8.85 -1.43 8.00
N THR A 237 7.72 -1.86 8.59
CA THR A 237 6.91 -1.04 9.49
C THR A 237 7.74 -0.54 10.68
N SER A 238 8.43 -1.43 11.38
CA SER A 238 9.23 -1.06 12.55
C SER A 238 10.46 -0.21 12.18
N ALA A 239 11.13 -0.55 11.06
CA ALA A 239 12.32 0.15 10.61
C ALA A 239 12.04 1.57 10.13
N SER A 240 10.94 1.78 9.37
CA SER A 240 10.56 3.11 8.87
C SER A 240 10.15 4.05 10.01
N LEU A 241 9.37 3.56 10.97
CA LEU A 241 8.99 4.33 12.16
C LEU A 241 10.20 4.67 13.03
N ALA A 242 11.10 3.71 13.25
CA ALA A 242 12.34 3.95 13.97
C ALA A 242 13.22 5.01 13.27
N ALA A 243 13.40 4.89 11.95
CA ALA A 243 14.19 5.83 11.18
C ALA A 243 13.62 7.25 11.24
N GLY A 244 12.29 7.41 11.09
CA GLY A 244 11.61 8.70 11.21
C GLY A 244 11.72 9.32 12.60
N THR A 245 11.68 8.52 13.67
CA THR A 245 11.86 9.00 15.05
C THR A 245 13.32 9.37 15.33
N ARG A 246 14.26 8.50 14.98
CA ARG A 246 15.71 8.73 15.16
C ARG A 246 16.23 9.93 14.39
N LEU A 247 15.62 10.29 13.27
CA LEU A 247 15.95 11.50 12.54
C LEU A 247 15.93 12.72 13.48
N PHE A 248 14.85 12.90 14.25
CA PHE A 248 14.73 14.07 15.15
C PHE A 248 15.62 13.97 16.39
N GLU A 249 15.76 12.77 16.94
CA GLU A 249 16.65 12.56 18.09
C GLU A 249 18.12 12.89 17.74
N LEU A 250 18.57 12.50 16.54
CA LEU A 250 19.94 12.72 16.09
C LEU A 250 20.18 14.14 15.56
N ALA A 251 19.19 14.70 14.88
CA ALA A 251 19.29 16.02 14.28
C ALA A 251 19.01 17.15 15.29
N GLY A 252 18.28 16.85 16.38
CA GLY A 252 17.92 17.80 17.43
C GLY A 252 16.78 18.76 17.03
N THR A 253 16.50 19.73 17.89
CA THR A 253 15.37 20.67 17.75
C THR A 253 15.38 21.43 16.43
N GLY A 254 16.57 21.73 15.86
CA GLY A 254 16.68 22.41 14.57
C GLY A 254 16.04 21.67 13.41
N ALA A 255 15.89 20.35 13.52
CA ALA A 255 15.22 19.52 12.50
C ALA A 255 13.69 19.66 12.51
N THR A 256 13.12 20.24 13.56
CA THR A 256 11.67 20.41 13.70
C THR A 256 11.13 21.65 12.97
N LEU A 257 11.99 22.46 12.37
CA LEU A 257 11.58 23.66 11.66
C LEU A 257 10.76 23.29 10.41
N ASP A 258 9.59 23.89 10.29
CA ASP A 258 8.60 23.59 9.23
C ASP A 258 9.18 23.72 7.82
N GLY A 259 9.98 24.76 7.56
CA GLY A 259 10.60 24.99 6.25
C GLY A 259 11.57 23.90 5.79
N LEU A 260 11.97 22.97 6.66
CA LEU A 260 12.80 21.81 6.30
C LEU A 260 11.94 20.63 5.83
N GLY A 261 10.69 20.57 6.23
CA GLY A 261 9.74 19.52 5.88
C GLY A 261 10.22 18.10 6.24
N LEU A 262 11.10 17.94 7.24
CA LEU A 262 11.66 16.65 7.63
C LEU A 262 10.64 15.77 8.33
N ASP A 263 9.63 16.35 8.93
CA ASP A 263 8.52 15.68 9.60
C ASP A 263 7.70 14.79 8.65
N ARG A 264 7.77 15.06 7.32
CA ARG A 264 7.11 14.23 6.32
C ARG A 264 7.52 12.76 6.40
N PHE A 265 8.76 12.44 6.73
CA PHE A 265 9.21 11.05 6.84
C PHE A 265 8.49 10.31 7.97
N TRP A 266 8.39 10.92 9.15
CA TRP A 266 7.67 10.36 10.28
C TRP A 266 6.16 10.31 10.02
N ARG A 267 5.57 11.40 9.52
CA ARG A 267 4.13 11.48 9.25
C ARG A 267 3.69 10.45 8.20
N ASN A 268 4.43 10.34 7.09
CA ASN A 268 4.12 9.37 6.04
C ASN A 268 4.31 7.93 6.53
N ALA A 269 5.42 7.61 7.22
CA ALA A 269 5.62 6.29 7.80
C ALA A 269 4.46 5.93 8.76
N ARG A 270 4.08 6.85 9.67
CA ARG A 270 3.01 6.57 10.62
C ARG A 270 1.66 6.39 9.94
N THR A 271 1.35 7.17 8.92
CA THR A 271 0.09 7.03 8.16
C THR A 271 0.08 5.74 7.36
N HIS A 272 1.12 5.47 6.55
CA HIS A 272 1.16 4.32 5.66
C HIS A 272 1.18 2.99 6.42
N THR A 273 1.88 2.90 7.54
CA THR A 273 1.94 1.69 8.37
C THR A 273 0.61 1.33 9.06
N LEU A 274 -0.40 2.20 9.00
CA LEU A 274 -1.76 1.95 9.49
C LEU A 274 -2.71 1.38 8.43
N HIS A 275 -2.24 1.25 7.18
CA HIS A 275 -3.03 0.65 6.09
C HIS A 275 -3.59 -0.72 6.47
N ASP A 276 -2.75 -1.56 7.10
CA ASP A 276 -3.14 -2.85 7.67
C ASP A 276 -2.54 -3.03 9.07
N PRO A 277 -3.24 -3.68 10.00
CA PRO A 277 -2.74 -3.87 11.35
C PRO A 277 -1.61 -4.91 11.40
N VAL A 278 -0.38 -4.45 11.56
CA VAL A 278 0.85 -5.28 11.55
C VAL A 278 0.81 -6.46 12.55
N ARG A 279 0.06 -6.34 13.66
CA ARG A 279 -0.11 -7.42 14.63
C ARG A 279 -0.69 -8.71 14.02
N TRP A 280 -1.50 -8.59 12.95
CA TRP A 280 -2.04 -9.74 12.26
C TRP A 280 -1.02 -10.40 11.31
N LYS A 281 -0.01 -9.66 10.86
CA LYS A 281 1.13 -10.24 10.14
C LYS A 281 1.95 -11.16 11.06
N TYR A 282 2.26 -10.70 12.29
CA TYR A 282 2.90 -11.56 13.30
C TYR A 282 2.09 -12.83 13.58
N HIS A 283 0.77 -12.68 13.75
CA HIS A 283 -0.12 -13.81 13.98
C HIS A 283 -0.08 -14.83 12.82
N ALA A 284 -0.14 -14.35 11.58
CA ALA A 284 -0.12 -15.21 10.39
C ALA A 284 1.23 -15.96 10.26
N VAL A 285 2.35 -15.25 10.44
CA VAL A 285 3.69 -15.84 10.46
C VAL A 285 3.81 -16.89 11.57
N GLY A 286 3.40 -16.54 12.79
CA GLY A 286 3.43 -17.46 13.92
C GLY A 286 2.60 -18.73 13.69
N ASN A 287 1.39 -18.62 13.16
CA ASN A 287 0.53 -19.76 12.84
C ASN A 287 1.12 -20.66 11.73
N PHE A 288 1.77 -20.06 10.74
CA PHE A 288 2.42 -20.82 9.67
C PHE A 288 3.54 -21.71 10.24
N TYR A 289 4.44 -21.13 11.03
CA TYR A 289 5.59 -21.88 11.57
C TYR A 289 5.24 -22.82 12.73
N LEU A 290 4.30 -22.42 13.59
CA LEU A 290 3.94 -23.22 14.78
C LEU A 290 2.92 -24.31 14.48
N ASN A 291 1.93 -23.98 13.63
CA ASN A 291 0.74 -24.83 13.45
C ASN A 291 0.58 -25.32 12.00
N ASP A 292 1.54 -25.04 11.11
CA ASP A 292 1.47 -25.31 9.66
C ASP A 292 0.17 -24.78 9.01
N LYS A 293 -0.39 -23.70 9.58
CA LYS A 293 -1.63 -23.11 9.11
C LYS A 293 -1.37 -22.11 8.00
N LEU A 294 -1.90 -22.40 6.82
CA LEU A 294 -1.80 -21.50 5.68
C LEU A 294 -2.54 -20.18 5.96
N PRO A 295 -1.96 -19.02 5.60
CA PRO A 295 -2.62 -17.73 5.76
C PRO A 295 -3.84 -17.59 4.85
N PRO A 296 -4.88 -16.84 5.27
CA PRO A 296 -6.06 -16.61 4.44
C PRO A 296 -5.70 -15.76 3.20
N ARG A 297 -6.41 -16.04 2.10
CA ARG A 297 -6.24 -15.32 0.84
C ARG A 297 -7.11 -14.06 0.80
N HIS A 298 -6.53 -12.93 1.17
CA HIS A 298 -7.17 -11.61 1.01
C HIS A 298 -6.11 -10.50 0.87
N GLY A 299 -6.54 -9.29 0.48
CA GLY A 299 -5.64 -8.19 0.15
C GLY A 299 -4.88 -7.57 1.33
N ALA A 300 -5.26 -7.91 2.56
CA ALA A 300 -4.66 -7.34 3.77
C ALA A 300 -3.60 -8.26 4.44
N LEU A 301 -3.20 -9.36 3.79
CA LEU A 301 -2.20 -10.28 4.33
C LEU A 301 -1.19 -10.70 3.27
#